data_25507e6c42395a497032ecd432f712af
#
_entry.id   25507e6c42395a497032ecd432f712af
#
_cell.length_a   1.000
_cell.length_b   1.000
_cell.length_c   1.000
_cell.angle_alpha   90.00
_cell.angle_beta   90.00
_cell.angle_gamma   90.00
#
_symmetry.space_group_name_H-M   'P 1'
#
loop_
_entity.id
_entity.type
_entity.pdbx_description
1 polymer ?
#
loop_
_entity_poly.entity_id
_entity_poly.type
_entity_poly.pdbx_seq_one_letter_code
_entity_poly.pdbx_strand_id
1 'polypeptide(L)'
;LGRSSSNLTIFTGLLAAISAAMLPGTAAAQGLLPEGIVAWQVGYRSYKSQENAFDSNFQLRPIGADYTMRFDNEMLLSGRGGKDLQRLATVLQTVGDPSETALDLGVLQQHVSADISASVFGFAYGASKDMTVFVGAPWTTALVKNRIVFSGINNAKSILERLGNIAFDELRQGLEQASLLDVATIRNSIESEGYGPIDRWQYSGIGDLQVGLKTAFNIELMDGMPIAFEYSPSLSLPTGHADDPDLINDIGLGKGYVSVGQSLSQRIQLTPYFSAGLDQMYAYNMDARVKRRVPEDSESIVAADRKTNVLHNPGDDYELGAALEFGTGMFKGNLRFADHRHFGDRYTGSIVGNYSKISANSDTELITQEIGFSMNTVEAFQRKEFVIPYIAKLTASFPVAGLNSPNFEYYEFSLTSFLDPR
;
A
#
# COMPACT_ATOMS: atom_id res chain seq x y z
N LEU A 1 21.59 -13.76 -14.12
CA LEU A 1 21.12 -12.69 -14.90
C LEU A 1 20.22 -11.83 -14.02
N GLY A 2 20.70 -10.69 -13.61
CA GLY A 2 20.33 -9.74 -12.61
C GLY A 2 18.86 -9.39 -12.40
N ARG A 3 18.21 -9.99 -11.43
CA ARG A 3 17.00 -9.46 -10.79
C ARG A 3 17.07 -9.78 -9.31
N SER A 4 17.73 -8.92 -8.56
CA SER A 4 17.56 -8.87 -7.11
C SER A 4 17.95 -7.51 -6.60
N SER A 5 17.05 -6.58 -6.73
CA SER A 5 17.17 -5.28 -6.09
C SER A 5 15.78 -4.69 -6.00
N SER A 6 15.03 -4.94 -4.95
CA SER A 6 13.73 -4.25 -4.82
C SER A 6 13.01 -4.50 -3.52
N ASN A 7 13.71 -4.65 -2.41
CA ASN A 7 13.06 -5.19 -1.23
C ASN A 7 12.55 -4.11 -0.26
N LEU A 8 12.89 -2.83 -0.49
CA LEU A 8 12.33 -1.72 0.30
C LEU A 8 11.01 -1.19 -0.29
N THR A 9 10.70 -1.56 -1.54
CA THR A 9 9.65 -0.91 -2.34
C THR A 9 8.28 -1.59 -2.24
N ILE A 10 8.18 -2.81 -1.68
CA ILE A 10 6.88 -3.45 -1.45
C ILE A 10 6.03 -2.63 -0.47
N PHE A 11 6.66 -1.94 0.48
CA PHE A 11 5.95 -1.06 1.40
C PHE A 11 5.47 0.25 0.76
N THR A 12 6.13 0.78 -0.26
CA THR A 12 5.66 1.96 -0.99
C THR A 12 4.45 1.65 -1.88
N GLY A 13 4.38 0.46 -2.48
CA GLY A 13 3.18 -0.03 -3.17
C GLY A 13 1.98 -0.22 -2.23
N LEU A 14 2.22 -0.61 -0.97
CA LEU A 14 1.21 -0.67 0.09
C LEU A 14 0.54 0.70 0.31
N LEU A 15 1.31 1.78 0.24
CA LEU A 15 0.89 3.17 0.41
C LEU A 15 -0.06 3.67 -0.67
N ALA A 16 0.27 3.46 -1.93
CA ALA A 16 -0.54 3.91 -3.05
C ALA A 16 -1.92 3.23 -3.03
N ALA A 17 -1.96 1.92 -2.74
CA ALA A 17 -3.20 1.16 -2.66
C ALA A 17 -4.06 1.55 -1.44
N ILE A 18 -3.47 1.83 -0.28
CA ILE A 18 -4.22 2.32 0.90
C ILE A 18 -4.78 3.72 0.61
N SER A 19 -3.99 4.60 0.04
CA SER A 19 -4.41 5.97 -0.28
C SER A 19 -5.47 6.02 -1.39
N ALA A 20 -5.34 5.21 -2.44
CA ALA A 20 -6.35 5.09 -3.49
C ALA A 20 -7.65 4.45 -2.96
N ALA A 21 -7.54 3.42 -2.11
CA ALA A 21 -8.69 2.78 -1.48
C ALA A 21 -9.41 3.67 -0.44
N MET A 22 -8.72 4.71 0.07
CA MET A 22 -9.30 5.67 1.00
C MET A 22 -9.97 6.87 0.34
N LEU A 23 -9.98 6.95 -0.99
CA LEU A 23 -10.73 7.99 -1.67
C LEU A 23 -12.23 7.82 -1.35
N PRO A 24 -12.91 8.84 -0.81
CA PRO A 24 -14.34 8.79 -0.54
C PRO A 24 -15.19 8.78 -1.82
N GLY A 25 -14.60 8.37 -2.94
CA GLY A 25 -15.29 8.30 -4.23
C GLY A 25 -16.50 7.37 -4.26
N THR A 26 -16.59 6.42 -3.32
CA THR A 26 -17.74 5.50 -3.22
C THR A 26 -18.71 5.84 -2.11
N ALA A 27 -18.36 6.78 -1.22
CA ALA A 27 -19.11 7.02 -0.01
C ALA A 27 -19.87 8.36 0.00
N ALA A 28 -19.62 9.24 -0.94
CA ALA A 28 -20.48 10.41 -1.09
C ALA A 28 -21.88 9.95 -1.51
N ALA A 29 -22.90 10.51 -0.85
CA ALA A 29 -24.30 10.21 -1.14
C ALA A 29 -24.54 10.13 -2.64
N GLN A 30 -25.16 9.04 -3.11
CA GLN A 30 -25.50 8.89 -4.51
C GLN A 30 -26.32 10.12 -4.94
N GLY A 31 -25.74 10.95 -5.82
CA GLY A 31 -26.36 12.17 -6.30
C GLY A 31 -25.94 13.43 -5.55
N LEU A 32 -26.46 14.57 -6.00
CA LEU A 32 -26.26 15.88 -5.40
C LEU A 32 -27.13 16.04 -4.14
N LEU A 33 -26.59 16.75 -3.16
CA LEU A 33 -27.40 17.22 -2.04
C LEU A 33 -28.28 18.40 -2.49
N PRO A 34 -29.56 18.45 -2.06
CA PRO A 34 -30.37 19.62 -2.24
C PRO A 34 -29.70 20.86 -1.62
N GLU A 35 -29.94 22.02 -2.23
CA GLU A 35 -29.41 23.30 -1.74
C GLU A 35 -29.75 23.52 -0.25
N GLY A 36 -28.72 23.85 0.54
CA GLY A 36 -28.83 24.10 1.98
C GLY A 36 -28.80 22.85 2.85
N ILE A 37 -28.84 21.64 2.29
CA ILE A 37 -28.75 20.40 3.07
C ILE A 37 -27.29 20.09 3.40
N VAL A 38 -27.08 19.69 4.65
CA VAL A 38 -25.80 19.15 5.14
C VAL A 38 -25.89 17.65 5.26
N ALA A 39 -24.91 16.93 4.76
CA ALA A 39 -24.72 15.51 5.05
C ALA A 39 -23.46 15.30 5.87
N TRP A 40 -23.51 14.39 6.84
CA TRP A 40 -22.33 13.87 7.50
C TRP A 40 -22.24 12.37 7.28
N GLN A 41 -21.02 11.89 7.20
CA GLN A 41 -20.73 10.49 6.95
C GLN A 41 -19.72 9.98 7.95
N VAL A 42 -19.95 8.76 8.44
CA VAL A 42 -18.98 7.97 9.18
C VAL A 42 -18.88 6.62 8.49
N GLY A 43 -17.65 6.20 8.20
CA GLY A 43 -17.35 4.86 7.68
C GLY A 43 -16.35 4.17 8.58
N TYR A 44 -16.40 2.86 8.61
CA TYR A 44 -15.38 2.00 9.21
C TYR A 44 -14.98 0.92 8.22
N ARG A 45 -13.69 0.85 7.90
CA ARG A 45 -13.10 -0.15 7.03
C ARG A 45 -12.11 -0.99 7.81
N SER A 46 -12.27 -2.29 7.77
CA SER A 46 -11.35 -3.26 8.37
C SER A 46 -10.72 -4.09 7.26
N TYR A 47 -9.43 -4.06 7.17
CA TYR A 47 -8.67 -4.91 6.26
C TYR A 47 -8.36 -6.24 6.97
N LYS A 48 -8.49 -7.34 6.24
CA LYS A 48 -8.01 -8.63 6.71
C LYS A 48 -6.48 -8.55 6.87
N SER A 49 -5.93 -9.21 7.86
CA SER A 49 -4.48 -9.23 8.09
C SER A 49 -3.72 -9.56 6.81
N GLN A 50 -2.81 -8.67 6.42
CA GLN A 50 -2.09 -8.76 5.16
C GLN A 50 -0.80 -9.53 5.36
N GLU A 51 -0.73 -10.72 4.81
CA GLU A 51 0.47 -11.57 4.82
C GLU A 51 1.02 -11.81 3.41
N ASN A 52 0.21 -11.49 2.39
CA ASN A 52 0.54 -11.74 0.98
C ASN A 52 0.41 -10.49 0.13
N ALA A 53 1.21 -10.43 -0.93
CA ALA A 53 1.17 -9.40 -1.96
C ALA A 53 1.36 -10.04 -3.34
N PHE A 54 0.86 -9.38 -4.37
CA PHE A 54 1.14 -9.74 -5.76
C PHE A 54 2.53 -9.22 -6.14
N ASP A 55 3.34 -10.06 -6.78
CA ASP A 55 4.65 -9.70 -7.29
C ASP A 55 4.58 -9.08 -8.72
N SER A 56 5.74 -8.80 -9.30
CA SER A 56 5.87 -8.28 -10.68
C SER A 56 5.47 -9.29 -11.77
N ASN A 57 5.06 -10.51 -11.43
CA ASN A 57 4.57 -11.53 -12.34
C ASN A 57 3.10 -11.90 -12.08
N PHE A 58 2.37 -11.04 -11.35
CA PHE A 58 0.98 -11.28 -10.94
C PHE A 58 0.79 -12.51 -10.03
N GLN A 59 1.84 -12.96 -9.37
CA GLN A 59 1.79 -14.12 -8.48
C GLN A 59 1.61 -13.67 -7.03
N LEU A 60 0.67 -14.29 -6.33
CA LEU A 60 0.46 -14.05 -4.91
C LEU A 60 1.56 -14.74 -4.10
N ARG A 61 2.32 -13.96 -3.33
CA ARG A 61 3.45 -14.43 -2.51
C ARG A 61 3.42 -13.81 -1.12
N PRO A 62 3.98 -14.48 -0.09
CA PRO A 62 4.17 -13.85 1.21
C PRO A 62 4.95 -12.54 1.09
N ILE A 63 4.54 -11.50 1.83
CA ILE A 63 5.19 -10.17 1.80
C ILE A 63 6.68 -10.27 2.14
N GLY A 64 7.06 -11.17 3.04
CA GLY A 64 8.47 -11.42 3.41
C GLY A 64 9.24 -12.34 2.47
N ALA A 65 8.64 -12.85 1.38
CA ALA A 65 9.27 -13.88 0.54
C ALA A 65 10.59 -13.43 -0.10
N ASP A 66 10.67 -12.17 -0.52
CA ASP A 66 11.88 -11.61 -1.15
C ASP A 66 13.04 -11.40 -0.17
N TYR A 67 12.74 -11.43 1.14
CA TYR A 67 13.74 -11.38 2.22
C TYR A 67 14.14 -12.78 2.71
N THR A 68 13.58 -13.84 2.09
CA THR A 68 14.07 -15.20 2.34
C THR A 68 15.38 -15.39 1.60
N MET A 69 16.45 -15.53 2.35
CA MET A 69 17.79 -15.58 1.79
C MET A 69 18.57 -16.77 2.38
N ARG A 70 19.10 -17.61 1.52
CA ARG A 70 20.04 -18.63 1.95
C ARG A 70 21.45 -18.06 1.89
N PHE A 71 22.15 -18.10 3.01
CA PHE A 71 23.53 -17.67 3.12
C PHE A 71 24.47 -18.81 2.77
N ASP A 72 24.41 -19.24 1.51
CA ASP A 72 25.31 -20.24 0.95
C ASP A 72 26.51 -19.60 0.25
N ASN A 73 27.47 -20.43 -0.14
CA ASN A 73 28.70 -19.99 -0.74
C ASN A 73 28.50 -19.17 -2.03
N GLU A 74 27.51 -19.51 -2.86
CA GLU A 74 27.18 -18.77 -4.10
C GLU A 74 26.70 -17.35 -3.77
N MET A 75 25.75 -17.24 -2.84
CA MET A 75 25.21 -15.96 -2.41
C MET A 75 26.30 -15.08 -1.78
N LEU A 76 27.13 -15.66 -0.90
CA LEU A 76 28.21 -14.93 -0.22
C LEU A 76 29.25 -14.41 -1.22
N LEU A 77 29.65 -15.21 -2.19
CA LEU A 77 30.58 -14.80 -3.26
C LEU A 77 30.03 -13.70 -4.13
N SER A 78 28.70 -13.65 -4.33
CA SER A 78 28.05 -12.55 -5.07
C SER A 78 28.08 -11.20 -4.34
N GLY A 79 28.54 -11.16 -3.07
CA GLY A 79 28.59 -9.96 -2.24
C GLY A 79 27.26 -9.57 -1.57
N ARG A 80 26.20 -10.34 -1.78
CA ARG A 80 24.87 -10.05 -1.20
C ARG A 80 24.82 -10.19 0.32
N GLY A 81 25.71 -10.98 0.91
CA GLY A 81 25.86 -11.13 2.36
C GLY A 81 26.70 -10.04 3.03
N GLY A 82 27.18 -9.07 2.27
CA GLY A 82 28.10 -8.03 2.76
C GLY A 82 29.56 -8.34 2.42
N LYS A 83 30.40 -7.29 2.45
CA LYS A 83 31.80 -7.36 2.01
C LYS A 83 32.66 -8.31 2.84
N ASP A 84 32.41 -8.39 4.15
CA ASP A 84 33.19 -9.24 5.05
C ASP A 84 32.93 -10.72 4.83
N LEU A 85 31.65 -11.11 4.69
CA LEU A 85 31.29 -12.48 4.38
C LEU A 85 31.71 -12.87 2.94
N GLN A 86 31.66 -11.94 1.99
CA GLN A 86 32.20 -12.16 0.65
C GLN A 86 33.70 -12.44 0.67
N ARG A 87 34.45 -11.61 1.41
CA ARG A 87 35.90 -11.79 1.60
C ARG A 87 36.20 -13.14 2.24
N LEU A 88 35.47 -13.50 3.30
CA LEU A 88 35.59 -14.79 3.97
C LEU A 88 35.36 -15.96 3.00
N ALA A 89 34.26 -15.95 2.25
CA ALA A 89 33.94 -16.98 1.27
C ALA A 89 35.01 -17.08 0.15
N THR A 90 35.53 -15.92 -0.31
CA THR A 90 36.60 -15.87 -1.32
C THR A 90 37.90 -16.49 -0.80
N VAL A 91 38.29 -16.18 0.42
CA VAL A 91 39.50 -16.74 1.04
C VAL A 91 39.36 -18.24 1.24
N LEU A 92 38.20 -18.73 1.68
CA LEU A 92 37.93 -20.16 1.84
C LEU A 92 38.13 -20.96 0.56
N GLN A 93 37.79 -20.39 -0.60
CA GLN A 93 38.04 -21.04 -1.91
C GLN A 93 39.53 -21.23 -2.25
N THR A 94 40.41 -20.44 -1.63
CA THR A 94 41.86 -20.51 -1.90
C THR A 94 42.62 -21.40 -0.91
N VAL A 95 42.02 -21.72 0.26
CA VAL A 95 42.73 -22.39 1.38
C VAL A 95 42.46 -23.90 1.43
N GLY A 96 41.38 -24.39 0.83
CA GLY A 96 41.01 -25.81 0.86
C GLY A 96 40.27 -26.31 -0.35
N ASP A 97 39.84 -27.58 -0.32
CA ASP A 97 38.93 -28.11 -1.33
C ASP A 97 37.59 -27.36 -1.26
N PRO A 98 37.13 -26.78 -2.38
CA PRO A 98 35.82 -26.06 -2.41
C PRO A 98 34.64 -26.89 -1.91
N SER A 99 34.68 -28.22 -2.09
CA SER A 99 33.63 -29.11 -1.58
C SER A 99 33.59 -29.22 -0.05
N GLU A 100 34.73 -28.98 0.63
CA GLU A 100 34.86 -29.06 2.07
C GLU A 100 34.82 -27.71 2.76
N THR A 101 35.12 -26.63 2.03
CA THR A 101 35.20 -25.25 2.54
C THR A 101 34.05 -24.38 2.09
N ALA A 102 33.09 -24.92 1.31
CA ALA A 102 31.88 -24.20 0.93
C ALA A 102 31.08 -23.79 2.18
N LEU A 103 30.93 -22.47 2.37
CA LEU A 103 30.24 -21.90 3.51
C LEU A 103 28.72 -21.92 3.31
N ASP A 104 28.00 -22.49 4.27
CA ASP A 104 26.54 -22.43 4.39
C ASP A 104 26.21 -21.98 5.81
N LEU A 105 25.68 -20.78 5.94
CA LEU A 105 25.34 -20.20 7.25
C LEU A 105 23.87 -20.38 7.60
N GLY A 106 23.06 -20.99 6.71
CA GLY A 106 21.65 -21.22 6.91
C GLY A 106 20.73 -20.31 6.09
N VAL A 107 19.47 -20.26 6.47
CA VAL A 107 18.39 -19.56 5.76
C VAL A 107 17.77 -18.53 6.67
N LEU A 108 17.78 -17.28 6.24
CA LEU A 108 16.99 -16.20 6.82
C LEU A 108 15.61 -16.22 6.19
N GLN A 109 14.56 -16.27 7.01
CA GLN A 109 13.18 -16.17 6.57
C GLN A 109 12.52 -15.01 7.28
N GLN A 110 11.71 -14.25 6.55
CA GLN A 110 10.98 -13.12 7.09
C GLN A 110 9.49 -13.30 6.87
N HIS A 111 8.72 -13.14 7.94
CA HIS A 111 7.26 -13.18 7.92
C HIS A 111 6.74 -11.81 8.32
N VAL A 112 6.14 -11.10 7.36
CA VAL A 112 5.56 -9.78 7.59
C VAL A 112 4.05 -9.89 7.54
N SER A 113 3.38 -9.29 8.52
CA SER A 113 1.93 -9.11 8.51
C SER A 113 1.56 -7.69 8.87
N ALA A 114 0.49 -7.17 8.26
CA ALA A 114 -0.03 -5.85 8.55
C ALA A 114 -1.54 -5.93 8.87
N ASP A 115 -1.90 -5.44 10.04
CA ASP A 115 -3.30 -5.29 10.48
C ASP A 115 -3.66 -3.80 10.34
N ILE A 116 -4.65 -3.47 9.49
CA ILE A 116 -5.02 -2.10 9.17
C ILE A 116 -6.51 -1.91 9.36
N SER A 117 -6.90 -0.76 9.90
CA SER A 117 -8.29 -0.32 9.93
C SER A 117 -8.37 1.20 9.74
N ALA A 118 -9.48 1.67 9.19
CA ALA A 118 -9.70 3.09 8.98
C ALA A 118 -11.13 3.48 9.34
N SER A 119 -11.29 4.57 10.09
CA SER A 119 -12.55 5.27 10.26
C SER A 119 -12.54 6.50 9.36
N VAL A 120 -13.51 6.62 8.48
CA VAL A 120 -13.61 7.76 7.55
C VAL A 120 -14.67 8.73 8.06
N PHE A 121 -14.34 9.99 8.13
CA PHE A 121 -15.26 11.08 8.51
C PHE A 121 -15.41 12.02 7.33
N GLY A 122 -16.64 12.36 6.99
CA GLY A 122 -16.93 13.23 5.87
C GLY A 122 -18.08 14.18 6.17
N PHE A 123 -18.02 15.38 5.56
CA PHE A 123 -19.08 16.36 5.53
C PHE A 123 -19.31 16.81 4.10
N ALA A 124 -20.56 17.01 3.75
CA ALA A 124 -20.94 17.56 2.47
C ALA A 124 -22.06 18.60 2.64
N TYR A 125 -22.09 19.59 1.75
CA TYR A 125 -23.07 20.67 1.75
C TYR A 125 -23.57 20.93 0.34
N GLY A 126 -24.87 20.93 0.18
CA GLY A 126 -25.54 21.33 -1.07
C GLY A 126 -25.40 22.85 -1.25
N ALA A 127 -24.41 23.28 -2.02
CA ALA A 127 -24.12 24.69 -2.24
C ALA A 127 -25.08 25.36 -3.25
N SER A 128 -25.61 24.56 -4.16
CA SER A 128 -26.68 24.92 -5.08
C SER A 128 -27.45 23.68 -5.51
N LYS A 129 -28.48 23.85 -6.34
CA LYS A 129 -29.22 22.71 -6.94
C LYS A 129 -28.34 21.78 -7.79
N ASP A 130 -27.22 22.29 -8.31
CA ASP A 130 -26.34 21.57 -9.26
C ASP A 130 -24.94 21.29 -8.67
N MET A 131 -24.70 21.66 -7.40
CA MET A 131 -23.37 21.54 -6.80
C MET A 131 -23.40 21.16 -5.31
N THR A 132 -22.65 20.14 -4.97
CA THR A 132 -22.33 19.75 -3.59
C THR A 132 -20.85 19.95 -3.35
N VAL A 133 -20.45 20.57 -2.25
CA VAL A 133 -19.07 20.62 -1.77
C VAL A 133 -18.87 19.59 -0.67
N PHE A 134 -17.69 18.99 -0.57
CA PHE A 134 -17.40 17.99 0.45
C PHE A 134 -15.99 18.13 1.02
N VAL A 135 -15.81 17.62 2.23
CA VAL A 135 -14.52 17.47 2.91
C VAL A 135 -14.53 16.16 3.69
N GLY A 136 -13.42 15.45 3.71
CA GLY A 136 -13.29 14.23 4.49
C GLY A 136 -11.86 13.87 4.79
N ALA A 137 -11.67 13.07 5.83
CA ALA A 137 -10.38 12.50 6.19
C ALA A 137 -10.55 11.14 6.86
N PRO A 138 -9.64 10.17 6.63
CA PRO A 138 -9.60 8.94 7.38
C PRO A 138 -8.84 9.13 8.70
N TRP A 139 -9.25 8.40 9.72
CA TRP A 139 -8.43 8.08 10.89
C TRP A 139 -8.00 6.64 10.77
N THR A 140 -6.72 6.40 10.57
CA THR A 140 -6.18 5.08 10.28
C THR A 140 -5.37 4.55 11.45
N THR A 141 -5.52 3.27 11.73
CA THR A 141 -4.67 2.51 12.66
C THR A 141 -4.00 1.40 11.87
N ALA A 142 -2.69 1.31 11.98
CA ALA A 142 -1.88 0.26 11.35
C ALA A 142 -0.94 -0.37 12.37
N LEU A 143 -0.82 -1.70 12.30
CA LEU A 143 0.11 -2.49 13.08
C LEU A 143 0.83 -3.44 12.12
N VAL A 144 2.14 -3.22 11.94
CA VAL A 144 3.01 -4.12 11.18
C VAL A 144 3.81 -4.98 12.15
N LYS A 145 3.81 -6.27 11.93
CA LYS A 145 4.61 -7.26 12.66
C LYS A 145 5.56 -7.92 11.67
N ASN A 146 6.81 -7.99 12.07
CA ASN A 146 7.86 -8.59 11.28
C ASN A 146 8.59 -9.64 12.13
N ARG A 147 8.43 -10.89 11.77
CA ARG A 147 9.08 -12.02 12.44
C ARG A 147 10.21 -12.54 11.56
N ILE A 148 11.43 -12.38 12.04
CA ILE A 148 12.61 -12.93 11.40
C ILE A 148 12.94 -14.29 12.05
N VAL A 149 13.16 -15.30 11.23
CA VAL A 149 13.56 -16.64 11.63
C VAL A 149 14.82 -17.00 10.89
N PHE A 150 15.83 -17.45 11.62
CA PHE A 150 17.05 -17.99 11.07
C PHE A 150 17.04 -19.50 11.29
N SER A 151 17.16 -20.28 10.22
CA SER A 151 17.03 -21.74 10.25
C SER A 151 18.12 -22.40 9.38
N GLY A 152 18.32 -23.69 9.59
CA GLY A 152 19.32 -24.46 8.87
C GLY A 152 20.59 -24.69 9.70
N ILE A 153 21.60 -25.25 9.05
CA ILE A 153 22.87 -25.61 9.67
C ILE A 153 23.92 -24.58 9.28
N ASN A 154 24.43 -23.84 10.26
CA ASN A 154 25.60 -23.00 10.10
C ASN A 154 26.84 -23.88 10.20
N ASN A 155 27.57 -24.06 9.09
CA ASN A 155 28.75 -24.95 9.02
C ASN A 155 30.09 -24.25 9.29
N ALA A 156 30.10 -22.95 9.61
CA ALA A 156 31.32 -22.16 9.83
C ALA A 156 32.23 -22.79 10.89
N LYS A 157 31.67 -23.23 12.02
CA LYS A 157 32.42 -23.89 13.08
C LYS A 157 33.01 -25.22 12.64
N SER A 158 32.27 -26.00 11.87
CA SER A 158 32.73 -27.28 11.32
C SER A 158 33.90 -27.10 10.32
N ILE A 159 33.84 -26.03 9.51
CA ILE A 159 34.94 -25.68 8.61
C ILE A 159 36.19 -25.27 9.44
N LEU A 160 36.00 -24.45 10.46
CA LEU A 160 37.12 -24.03 11.36
C LEU A 160 37.79 -25.22 12.01
N GLU A 161 37.02 -26.19 12.51
CA GLU A 161 37.56 -27.41 13.12
C GLU A 161 38.36 -28.26 12.12
N ARG A 162 37.89 -28.36 10.87
CA ARG A 162 38.60 -29.09 9.81
C ARG A 162 39.89 -28.42 9.37
N LEU A 163 39.89 -27.10 9.23
CA LEU A 163 41.08 -26.35 8.84
C LEU A 163 42.16 -26.37 9.94
N GLY A 164 41.76 -26.47 11.18
CA GLY A 164 42.69 -26.58 12.34
C GLY A 164 43.82 -25.53 12.31
N ASN A 165 45.08 -26.01 12.25
CA ASN A 165 46.25 -25.15 12.23
C ASN A 165 46.54 -24.48 10.87
N ILE A 166 45.84 -24.86 9.80
CA ILE A 166 45.99 -24.23 8.47
C ILE A 166 45.28 -22.88 8.45
N ALA A 167 44.26 -22.68 9.31
CA ALA A 167 43.57 -21.41 9.42
C ALA A 167 44.45 -20.35 10.03
N PHE A 168 44.85 -19.33 9.29
CA PHE A 168 45.50 -18.13 9.80
C PHE A 168 44.51 -17.26 10.59
N ASP A 169 45.01 -16.37 11.41
CA ASP A 169 44.23 -15.64 12.43
C ASP A 169 43.00 -14.90 11.85
N GLU A 170 43.16 -14.24 10.71
CA GLU A 170 42.08 -13.51 10.04
C GLU A 170 40.94 -14.45 9.58
N LEU A 171 41.30 -15.61 9.03
CA LEU A 171 40.33 -16.64 8.59
C LEU A 171 39.62 -17.26 9.79
N ARG A 172 40.38 -17.52 10.88
CA ARG A 172 39.82 -18.03 12.14
C ARG A 172 38.79 -17.07 12.72
N GLN A 173 39.17 -15.80 12.88
CA GLN A 173 38.22 -14.75 13.37
C GLN A 173 36.96 -14.61 12.49
N GLY A 174 37.14 -14.64 11.17
CA GLY A 174 36.00 -14.57 10.23
C GLY A 174 35.05 -15.75 10.38
N LEU A 175 35.56 -16.97 10.53
CA LEU A 175 34.75 -18.18 10.73
C LEU A 175 34.10 -18.20 12.12
N GLU A 176 34.80 -17.75 13.17
CA GLU A 176 34.20 -17.58 14.50
C GLU A 176 33.03 -16.60 14.48
N GLN A 177 33.20 -15.42 13.86
CA GLN A 177 32.14 -14.45 13.71
C GLN A 177 30.99 -15.01 12.88
N ALA A 178 31.25 -15.66 11.75
CA ALA A 178 30.24 -16.27 10.92
C ALA A 178 29.46 -17.39 11.64
N SER A 179 30.12 -18.10 12.58
CA SER A 179 29.47 -19.15 13.38
C SER A 179 28.46 -18.59 14.41
N LEU A 180 28.58 -17.31 14.76
CA LEU A 180 27.67 -16.59 15.66
C LEU A 180 26.53 -15.89 14.94
N LEU A 181 26.44 -16.04 13.61
CA LEU A 181 25.36 -15.41 12.84
C LEU A 181 24.00 -15.96 13.26
N ASP A 182 23.20 -15.10 13.85
CA ASP A 182 21.85 -15.39 14.32
C ASP A 182 20.91 -14.18 14.08
N VAL A 183 19.66 -14.30 14.47
CA VAL A 183 18.66 -13.23 14.33
C VAL A 183 19.06 -11.96 15.11
N ALA A 184 19.67 -12.12 16.30
CA ALA A 184 20.08 -10.99 17.13
C ALA A 184 21.23 -10.23 16.47
N THR A 185 22.22 -10.94 15.92
CA THR A 185 23.34 -10.34 15.18
C THR A 185 22.85 -9.55 13.96
N ILE A 186 21.90 -10.11 13.17
CA ILE A 186 21.33 -9.44 12.01
C ILE A 186 20.56 -8.18 12.44
N ARG A 187 19.75 -8.29 13.51
CA ARG A 187 19.03 -7.14 14.07
C ARG A 187 19.97 -6.03 14.50
N ASN A 188 20.98 -6.36 15.30
CA ASN A 188 21.96 -5.40 15.77
C ASN A 188 22.70 -4.71 14.62
N SER A 189 22.99 -5.45 13.54
CA SER A 189 23.61 -4.88 12.34
C SER A 189 22.69 -3.85 11.67
N ILE A 190 21.40 -4.13 11.55
CA ILE A 190 20.41 -3.20 10.98
C ILE A 190 20.27 -1.96 11.88
N GLU A 191 20.15 -2.15 13.18
CA GLU A 191 20.04 -1.06 14.17
C GLU A 191 21.31 -0.20 14.22
N SER A 192 22.50 -0.80 14.04
CA SER A 192 23.78 -0.05 14.00
C SER A 192 23.88 0.89 12.79
N GLU A 193 23.15 0.58 11.70
CA GLU A 193 23.01 1.47 10.55
C GLU A 193 21.93 2.56 10.76
N GLY A 194 21.46 2.71 12.01
CA GLY A 194 20.52 3.78 12.42
C GLY A 194 19.07 3.53 12.02
N TYR A 195 18.68 2.28 11.80
CA TYR A 195 17.27 1.92 11.67
C TYR A 195 16.65 1.70 13.05
N GLY A 196 15.37 2.04 13.17
CA GLY A 196 14.57 1.73 14.35
C GLY A 196 14.23 0.23 14.46
N PRO A 197 13.46 -0.15 15.50
CA PRO A 197 13.09 -1.54 15.74
C PRO A 197 12.41 -2.19 14.54
N ILE A 198 12.89 -3.38 14.14
CA ILE A 198 12.41 -4.08 12.94
C ILE A 198 11.34 -5.12 13.23
N ASP A 199 11.00 -5.40 14.49
CA ASP A 199 10.05 -6.45 14.85
C ASP A 199 8.60 -5.98 14.73
N ARG A 200 8.34 -4.73 15.09
CA ARG A 200 7.00 -4.18 15.19
C ARG A 200 7.01 -2.68 14.95
N TRP A 201 6.04 -2.25 14.16
CA TRP A 201 5.70 -0.84 14.02
C TRP A 201 4.19 -0.66 14.22
N GLN A 202 3.79 0.43 14.84
CA GLN A 202 2.40 0.76 15.07
C GLN A 202 2.19 2.27 14.98
N TYR A 203 1.13 2.66 14.29
CA TYR A 203 0.71 4.06 14.20
C TYR A 203 -0.82 4.16 14.25
N SER A 204 -1.31 5.27 14.80
CA SER A 204 -2.73 5.64 14.73
C SER A 204 -2.82 7.16 14.58
N GLY A 205 -3.52 7.63 13.54
CA GLY A 205 -3.61 9.05 13.28
C GLY A 205 -4.48 9.39 12.06
N ILE A 206 -4.61 10.69 11.81
CA ILE A 206 -5.33 11.21 10.66
C ILE A 206 -4.53 10.94 9.38
N GLY A 207 -5.22 10.57 8.31
CA GLY A 207 -4.65 10.49 6.96
C GLY A 207 -4.75 11.81 6.20
N ASP A 208 -4.68 11.74 4.88
CA ASP A 208 -4.74 12.94 4.03
C ASP A 208 -6.15 13.52 3.99
N LEU A 209 -6.22 14.85 4.15
CA LEU A 209 -7.47 15.61 4.04
C LEU A 209 -7.84 15.74 2.56
N GLN A 210 -9.06 15.34 2.22
CA GLN A 210 -9.63 15.51 0.91
C GLN A 210 -10.72 16.58 0.93
N VAL A 211 -10.68 17.51 -0.03
CA VAL A 211 -11.74 18.48 -0.31
C VAL A 211 -12.12 18.40 -1.77
N GLY A 212 -13.39 18.65 -2.08
CA GLY A 212 -13.82 18.60 -3.48
C GLY A 212 -15.23 19.12 -3.66
N LEU A 213 -15.66 19.04 -4.89
CA LEU A 213 -17.03 19.34 -5.27
C LEU A 213 -17.57 18.24 -6.18
N LYS A 214 -18.89 18.18 -6.26
CA LYS A 214 -19.62 17.24 -7.05
C LYS A 214 -20.69 17.99 -7.84
N THR A 215 -20.82 17.64 -9.11
CA THR A 215 -21.90 18.10 -9.99
C THR A 215 -22.49 16.91 -10.72
N ALA A 216 -23.76 17.00 -11.14
CA ALA A 216 -24.41 15.93 -11.88
C ALA A 216 -25.26 16.50 -13.02
N PHE A 217 -25.35 15.75 -14.09
CA PHE A 217 -26.18 16.07 -15.25
C PHE A 217 -26.66 14.79 -15.94
N ASN A 218 -27.73 14.88 -16.69
CA ASN A 218 -28.30 13.77 -17.47
C ASN A 218 -28.17 14.04 -18.96
N ILE A 219 -27.87 13.00 -19.72
CA ILE A 219 -27.89 13.03 -21.20
C ILE A 219 -28.87 11.96 -21.68
N GLU A 220 -29.81 12.31 -22.52
CA GLU A 220 -30.67 11.35 -23.19
C GLU A 220 -29.97 10.81 -24.44
N LEU A 221 -29.67 9.52 -24.46
CA LEU A 221 -29.02 8.85 -25.60
C LEU A 221 -30.05 8.33 -26.63
N MET A 222 -31.20 7.88 -26.18
CA MET A 222 -32.33 7.35 -26.99
C MET A 222 -33.61 7.64 -26.24
N ASP A 223 -34.74 7.59 -26.94
CA ASP A 223 -36.07 7.84 -26.38
C ASP A 223 -36.30 7.04 -25.08
N GLY A 224 -36.24 7.74 -23.94
CA GLY A 224 -36.53 7.20 -22.62
C GLY A 224 -35.40 6.52 -21.85
N MET A 225 -34.15 6.59 -22.30
CA MET A 225 -32.99 6.06 -21.57
C MET A 225 -31.98 7.16 -21.23
N PRO A 226 -32.16 7.92 -20.13
CA PRO A 226 -31.19 8.88 -19.69
C PRO A 226 -29.95 8.18 -19.08
N ILE A 227 -28.77 8.67 -19.41
CA ILE A 227 -27.54 8.37 -18.67
C ILE A 227 -27.33 9.50 -17.68
N ALA A 228 -27.23 9.15 -16.40
CA ALA A 228 -26.82 10.06 -15.34
C ALA A 228 -25.29 10.11 -15.25
N PHE A 229 -24.76 11.33 -15.29
CA PHE A 229 -23.35 11.63 -15.10
C PHE A 229 -23.15 12.34 -13.77
N GLU A 230 -22.12 11.94 -13.02
CA GLU A 230 -21.66 12.61 -11.83
C GLU A 230 -20.17 12.90 -12.00
N TYR A 231 -19.77 14.16 -11.92
CA TYR A 231 -18.38 14.61 -12.02
C TYR A 231 -17.92 15.19 -10.67
N SER A 232 -16.77 14.74 -10.18
CA SER A 232 -16.24 15.16 -8.87
C SER A 232 -14.73 15.45 -8.95
N PRO A 233 -14.35 16.72 -9.16
CA PRO A 233 -12.97 17.15 -8.93
C PRO A 233 -12.66 17.24 -7.44
N SER A 234 -11.44 16.88 -7.06
CA SER A 234 -10.99 16.88 -5.66
C SER A 234 -9.52 17.27 -5.52
N LEU A 235 -9.15 17.70 -4.32
CA LEU A 235 -7.80 18.01 -3.90
C LEU A 235 -7.50 17.21 -2.64
N SER A 236 -6.43 16.42 -2.65
CA SER A 236 -5.91 15.74 -1.47
C SER A 236 -4.69 16.48 -0.95
N LEU A 237 -4.72 16.82 0.35
CA LEU A 237 -3.67 17.54 1.05
C LEU A 237 -2.89 16.58 1.93
N PRO A 238 -1.54 16.62 1.94
CA PRO A 238 -0.68 15.68 2.66
C PRO A 238 -0.65 16.00 4.16
N THR A 239 -1.78 15.76 4.85
CA THR A 239 -1.91 15.95 6.30
C THR A 239 -1.64 14.68 7.09
N GLY A 240 -1.58 13.54 6.41
CA GLY A 240 -1.30 12.25 7.01
C GLY A 240 0.18 12.04 7.32
N HIS A 241 0.47 10.97 8.05
CA HIS A 241 1.82 10.56 8.36
C HIS A 241 2.53 10.06 7.09
N ALA A 242 3.62 10.73 6.71
CA ALA A 242 4.51 10.24 5.66
C ALA A 242 5.47 9.19 6.25
N ASP A 243 5.89 8.21 5.45
CA ASP A 243 6.81 7.17 5.89
C ASP A 243 8.17 7.72 6.33
N ASP A 244 8.70 7.18 7.44
CA ASP A 244 10.02 7.51 7.97
C ASP A 244 11.06 6.56 7.38
N PRO A 245 12.08 7.07 6.66
CA PRO A 245 13.13 6.23 6.06
C PRO A 245 14.02 5.52 7.09
N ASP A 246 13.91 5.84 8.36
CA ASP A 246 14.62 5.15 9.44
C ASP A 246 13.82 3.99 10.05
N LEU A 247 12.57 3.79 9.64
CA LEU A 247 11.69 2.73 10.13
C LEU A 247 11.33 1.78 8.97
N ILE A 248 11.98 0.63 8.90
CA ILE A 248 11.78 -0.34 7.79
C ILE A 248 10.33 -0.81 7.66
N ASN A 249 9.61 -0.90 8.77
CA ASN A 249 8.22 -1.38 8.80
C ASN A 249 7.18 -0.25 8.78
N ASP A 250 7.61 1.01 8.64
CA ASP A 250 6.70 2.13 8.57
C ASP A 250 5.86 2.08 7.29
N ILE A 251 4.56 2.19 7.47
CA ILE A 251 3.60 2.38 6.39
C ILE A 251 3.12 3.82 6.49
N GLY A 252 3.50 4.67 5.57
CA GLY A 252 2.93 6.02 5.51
C GLY A 252 1.41 5.95 5.39
N LEU A 253 0.70 6.70 6.20
CA LEU A 253 -0.76 6.81 6.17
C LEU A 253 -1.22 8.08 5.44
N GLY A 254 -0.29 8.79 4.82
CA GLY A 254 -0.48 9.92 3.92
C GLY A 254 0.49 9.84 2.75
N LYS A 255 0.09 10.40 1.63
CA LYS A 255 0.89 10.38 0.39
C LYS A 255 2.18 11.22 0.50
N GLY A 256 2.22 12.21 1.40
CA GLY A 256 3.34 13.14 1.51
C GLY A 256 3.43 14.16 0.36
N TYR A 257 2.46 14.18 -0.54
CA TYR A 257 2.35 15.12 -1.67
C TYR A 257 0.89 15.52 -1.92
N VAL A 258 0.69 16.62 -2.62
CA VAL A 258 -0.63 17.09 -3.05
C VAL A 258 -1.08 16.30 -4.27
N SER A 259 -2.35 15.87 -4.30
CA SER A 259 -2.97 15.23 -5.47
C SER A 259 -4.18 16.01 -5.93
N VAL A 260 -4.32 16.19 -7.24
CA VAL A 260 -5.50 16.76 -7.89
C VAL A 260 -6.24 15.63 -8.60
N GLY A 261 -7.38 15.24 -8.04
CA GLY A 261 -8.19 14.14 -8.53
C GLY A 261 -9.39 14.63 -9.33
N GLN A 262 -9.87 13.78 -10.22
CA GLN A 262 -11.17 13.93 -10.88
C GLN A 262 -11.80 12.56 -11.01
N SER A 263 -13.10 12.46 -10.73
CA SER A 263 -13.86 11.25 -10.98
C SER A 263 -15.09 11.54 -11.84
N LEU A 264 -15.41 10.58 -12.67
CA LEU A 264 -16.60 10.59 -13.53
C LEU A 264 -17.33 9.26 -13.36
N SER A 265 -18.55 9.32 -12.83
CA SER A 265 -19.45 8.18 -12.74
C SER A 265 -20.56 8.32 -13.78
N GLN A 266 -20.86 7.24 -14.43
CA GLN A 266 -21.92 7.13 -15.43
C GLN A 266 -22.86 6.02 -15.00
N ARG A 267 -24.19 6.29 -15.01
CA ARG A 267 -25.20 5.31 -14.60
C ARG A 267 -26.33 5.30 -15.61
N ILE A 268 -26.71 4.12 -16.04
CA ILE A 268 -27.88 3.87 -16.93
C ILE A 268 -28.87 2.96 -16.22
N GLN A 269 -30.10 3.39 -16.15
CA GLN A 269 -31.21 2.58 -15.65
C GLN A 269 -31.70 1.66 -16.76
N LEU A 270 -31.48 0.35 -16.61
CA LEU A 270 -31.89 -0.64 -17.63
C LEU A 270 -33.32 -1.14 -17.40
N THR A 271 -33.72 -1.29 -16.15
CA THR A 271 -35.09 -1.61 -15.72
C THR A 271 -35.37 -0.90 -14.40
N PRO A 272 -36.60 -0.83 -13.89
CA PRO A 272 -36.89 -0.26 -12.57
C PRO A 272 -36.09 -0.90 -11.40
N TYR A 273 -35.56 -2.09 -11.62
CA TYR A 273 -34.84 -2.86 -10.57
C TYR A 273 -33.35 -3.07 -10.85
N PHE A 274 -32.87 -2.63 -12.01
CA PHE A 274 -31.52 -2.93 -12.44
C PHE A 274 -30.88 -1.75 -13.17
N SER A 275 -29.69 -1.35 -12.72
CA SER A 275 -28.86 -0.34 -13.38
C SER A 275 -27.44 -0.82 -13.60
N ALA A 276 -26.80 -0.29 -14.63
CA ALA A 276 -25.38 -0.50 -14.91
C ALA A 276 -24.61 0.83 -14.80
N GLY A 277 -23.35 0.76 -14.46
CA GLY A 277 -22.51 1.94 -14.30
C GLY A 277 -21.07 1.72 -14.68
N LEU A 278 -20.43 2.83 -15.03
CA LEU A 278 -19.00 2.93 -15.27
C LEU A 278 -18.44 4.06 -14.38
N ASP A 279 -17.38 3.79 -13.67
CA ASP A 279 -16.66 4.75 -12.82
C ASP A 279 -15.25 4.92 -13.37
N GLN A 280 -14.80 6.16 -13.48
CA GLN A 280 -13.45 6.51 -13.88
C GLN A 280 -12.89 7.51 -12.89
N MET A 281 -11.65 7.32 -12.47
CA MET A 281 -10.93 8.26 -11.63
C MET A 281 -9.52 8.43 -12.17
N TYR A 282 -9.05 9.66 -12.16
CA TYR A 282 -7.67 10.00 -12.43
C TYR A 282 -7.20 11.01 -11.39
N ALA A 283 -6.01 10.80 -10.83
CA ALA A 283 -5.39 11.74 -9.92
C ALA A 283 -3.96 12.07 -10.39
N TYR A 284 -3.75 13.34 -10.67
CA TYR A 284 -2.44 13.91 -10.93
C TYR A 284 -1.74 14.17 -9.57
N ASN A 285 -0.58 13.58 -9.38
CA ASN A 285 0.22 13.67 -8.18
C ASN A 285 1.36 14.67 -8.37
N MET A 286 1.43 15.69 -7.50
CA MET A 286 2.41 16.76 -7.62
C MET A 286 3.75 16.34 -7.03
N ASP A 287 4.84 16.83 -7.64
CA ASP A 287 6.19 16.66 -7.12
C ASP A 287 6.30 17.14 -5.67
N ALA A 288 7.04 16.39 -4.87
CA ALA A 288 7.29 16.72 -3.47
C ALA A 288 8.75 16.48 -3.08
N ARG A 289 9.22 17.18 -2.04
CA ARG A 289 10.51 16.88 -1.43
C ARG A 289 10.28 15.98 -0.23
N VAL A 290 10.89 14.80 -0.28
CA VAL A 290 10.79 13.79 0.78
C VAL A 290 12.18 13.37 1.26
N LYS A 291 12.28 12.88 2.48
CA LYS A 291 13.52 12.29 2.99
C LYS A 291 13.58 10.83 2.56
N ARG A 292 14.71 10.38 2.02
CA ARG A 292 14.97 8.99 1.67
C ARG A 292 16.41 8.63 1.98
N ARG A 293 16.67 7.37 2.28
CA ARG A 293 18.01 6.80 2.25
C ARG A 293 18.31 6.36 0.82
N VAL A 294 19.38 6.88 0.21
CA VAL A 294 19.72 6.63 -1.19
C VAL A 294 20.78 5.54 -1.27
N PRO A 295 20.44 4.32 -1.75
CA PRO A 295 21.38 3.21 -1.81
C PRO A 295 22.44 3.41 -2.88
N GLU A 296 23.59 2.76 -2.70
CA GLU A 296 24.54 2.44 -3.76
C GLU A 296 24.12 1.13 -4.46
N ASP A 297 24.79 0.78 -5.57
CA ASP A 297 24.39 -0.39 -6.37
C ASP A 297 24.46 -1.73 -5.62
N SER A 298 25.38 -1.88 -4.68
CA SER A 298 25.64 -3.12 -3.96
C SER A 298 25.02 -3.20 -2.57
N GLU A 299 24.42 -2.10 -2.05
CA GLU A 299 23.94 -2.04 -0.67
C GLU A 299 22.57 -2.70 -0.52
N SER A 300 22.47 -3.61 0.47
CA SER A 300 21.19 -4.20 0.90
C SER A 300 20.58 -3.44 2.08
N ILE A 301 21.41 -2.83 2.93
CA ILE A 301 21.05 -1.99 4.06
C ILE A 301 21.72 -0.65 3.84
N VAL A 302 20.93 0.44 3.83
CA VAL A 302 21.44 1.78 3.51
C VAL A 302 21.77 2.53 4.78
N ALA A 303 23.01 2.94 4.94
CA ALA A 303 23.48 3.63 6.13
C ALA A 303 22.78 4.98 6.41
N ALA A 304 22.76 5.41 7.68
CA ALA A 304 22.05 6.62 8.11
C ALA A 304 22.60 7.91 7.47
N ASP A 305 23.90 7.98 7.18
CA ASP A 305 24.55 9.12 6.53
C ASP A 305 24.14 9.30 5.05
N ARG A 306 23.52 8.27 4.47
CA ARG A 306 22.93 8.31 3.11
C ARG A 306 21.52 8.89 3.08
N LYS A 307 20.97 9.33 4.23
CA LYS A 307 19.66 9.97 4.32
C LYS A 307 19.72 11.43 3.83
N THR A 308 18.91 11.74 2.82
CA THR A 308 18.87 13.08 2.22
C THR A 308 17.48 13.47 1.73
N ASN A 309 17.30 14.75 1.45
CA ASN A 309 16.11 15.21 0.74
C ASN A 309 16.25 14.90 -0.75
N VAL A 310 15.27 14.20 -1.28
CA VAL A 310 15.16 13.88 -2.71
C VAL A 310 13.90 14.54 -3.29
N LEU A 311 13.94 14.86 -4.56
CA LEU A 311 12.74 15.20 -5.30
C LEU A 311 12.04 13.89 -5.66
N HIS A 312 10.81 13.75 -5.20
CA HIS A 312 9.89 12.67 -5.53
C HIS A 312 8.92 13.18 -6.58
N ASN A 313 8.92 12.58 -7.75
CA ASN A 313 7.92 12.73 -8.79
C ASN A 313 7.06 11.47 -8.73
N PRO A 314 5.94 11.51 -7.99
CA PRO A 314 5.08 10.35 -7.85
C PRO A 314 4.34 10.07 -9.15
N GLY A 315 4.12 8.81 -9.44
CA GLY A 315 3.27 8.40 -10.53
C GLY A 315 1.82 8.82 -10.30
N ASP A 316 1.08 9.00 -11.37
CA ASP A 316 -0.35 9.32 -11.29
C ASP A 316 -1.17 8.08 -10.93
N ASP A 317 -2.36 8.29 -10.37
CA ASP A 317 -3.30 7.20 -10.06
C ASP A 317 -4.43 7.18 -11.11
N TYR A 318 -4.84 5.99 -11.49
CA TYR A 318 -5.97 5.75 -12.38
C TYR A 318 -6.86 4.63 -11.84
N GLU A 319 -8.16 4.77 -11.97
CA GLU A 319 -9.13 3.72 -11.67
C GLU A 319 -10.20 3.65 -12.75
N LEU A 320 -10.53 2.41 -13.14
CA LEU A 320 -11.64 2.11 -14.01
C LEU A 320 -12.51 1.04 -13.35
N GLY A 321 -13.78 1.35 -13.10
CA GLY A 321 -14.73 0.42 -12.48
C GLY A 321 -15.98 0.23 -13.31
N ALA A 322 -16.50 -1.00 -13.34
CA ALA A 322 -17.81 -1.34 -13.88
C ALA A 322 -18.69 -1.88 -12.76
N ALA A 323 -19.91 -1.39 -12.66
CA ALA A 323 -20.84 -1.72 -11.59
C ALA A 323 -22.21 -2.16 -12.14
N LEU A 324 -22.82 -3.11 -11.42
CA LEU A 324 -24.20 -3.52 -11.59
C LEU A 324 -24.92 -3.29 -10.27
N GLU A 325 -26.04 -2.58 -10.30
CA GLU A 325 -26.87 -2.35 -9.12
C GLU A 325 -28.23 -3.01 -9.33
N PHE A 326 -28.75 -3.64 -8.30
CA PHE A 326 -30.05 -4.32 -8.31
C PHE A 326 -30.79 -4.05 -7.01
N GLY A 327 -32.10 -3.94 -7.11
CA GLY A 327 -32.93 -3.71 -5.95
C GLY A 327 -34.09 -2.76 -6.19
N THR A 328 -34.87 -2.53 -5.18
CA THR A 328 -36.05 -1.68 -5.23
C THR A 328 -36.29 -0.99 -3.89
N GLY A 329 -36.87 0.22 -3.94
CA GLY A 329 -37.20 0.98 -2.75
C GLY A 329 -35.99 1.29 -1.91
N MET A 330 -36.05 0.92 -0.61
CA MET A 330 -34.99 1.22 0.35
C MET A 330 -33.76 0.35 0.21
N PHE A 331 -33.83 -0.81 -0.44
CA PHE A 331 -32.76 -1.81 -0.45
C PHE A 331 -32.14 -1.98 -1.83
N LYS A 332 -30.84 -1.89 -1.92
CA LYS A 332 -30.07 -2.13 -3.14
C LYS A 332 -28.86 -3.02 -2.85
N GLY A 333 -28.58 -3.91 -3.79
CA GLY A 333 -27.32 -4.65 -3.88
C GLY A 333 -26.49 -4.12 -5.03
N ASN A 334 -25.18 -4.25 -4.94
CA ASN A 334 -24.26 -3.94 -6.04
C ASN A 334 -23.16 -4.96 -6.16
N LEU A 335 -22.72 -5.16 -7.41
CA LEU A 335 -21.51 -5.88 -7.76
C LEU A 335 -20.65 -4.92 -8.58
N ARG A 336 -19.38 -4.77 -8.23
CA ARG A 336 -18.43 -3.89 -8.92
C ARG A 336 -17.15 -4.63 -9.20
N PHE A 337 -16.57 -4.42 -10.37
CA PHE A 337 -15.20 -4.76 -10.70
C PHE A 337 -14.43 -3.47 -10.94
N ALA A 338 -13.25 -3.35 -10.38
CA ALA A 338 -12.41 -2.18 -10.55
C ALA A 338 -10.96 -2.57 -10.80
N ASP A 339 -10.31 -1.84 -11.69
CA ASP A 339 -8.89 -1.86 -11.98
C ASP A 339 -8.29 -0.56 -11.44
N HIS A 340 -7.43 -0.67 -10.43
CA HIS A 340 -6.71 0.44 -9.81
C HIS A 340 -5.26 0.38 -10.24
N ARG A 341 -4.71 1.48 -10.75
CA ARG A 341 -3.33 1.59 -11.21
C ARG A 341 -2.67 2.80 -10.60
N HIS A 342 -1.45 2.59 -10.12
CA HIS A 342 -0.50 3.66 -9.82
C HIS A 342 0.68 3.53 -10.78
N PHE A 343 0.97 4.60 -11.50
CA PHE A 343 2.14 4.63 -12.40
C PHE A 343 3.42 4.80 -11.58
N GLY A 344 4.54 4.27 -12.10
CA GLY A 344 5.78 4.20 -11.33
C GLY A 344 6.36 5.56 -10.93
N ASP A 345 6.83 5.63 -9.70
CA ASP A 345 7.49 6.79 -9.10
C ASP A 345 8.88 7.06 -9.71
N ARG A 346 9.34 8.30 -9.58
CA ARG A 346 10.71 8.70 -9.92
C ARG A 346 11.31 9.52 -8.79
N TYR A 347 12.57 9.24 -8.50
CA TYR A 347 13.32 9.97 -7.49
C TYR A 347 14.58 10.56 -8.10
N THR A 348 14.91 11.79 -7.71
CA THR A 348 16.18 12.46 -8.07
C THR A 348 16.72 13.25 -6.89
N GLY A 349 18.03 13.42 -6.81
CA GLY A 349 18.65 14.14 -5.70
C GLY A 349 20.09 14.51 -5.97
N SER A 350 20.76 15.10 -4.97
CA SER A 350 22.10 15.67 -5.10
C SER A 350 23.23 14.71 -4.76
N ILE A 351 22.96 13.63 -3.99
CA ILE A 351 24.01 12.66 -3.66
C ILE A 351 24.12 11.59 -4.74
N VAL A 352 25.32 11.07 -4.94
CA VAL A 352 25.56 9.94 -5.85
C VAL A 352 24.91 8.68 -5.26
N GLY A 353 24.11 7.99 -6.07
CA GLY A 353 23.42 6.76 -5.64
C GLY A 353 22.45 6.24 -6.68
N ASN A 354 21.87 5.09 -6.40
CA ASN A 354 20.94 4.42 -7.31
C ASN A 354 19.48 4.74 -6.95
N TYR A 355 18.95 5.80 -7.53
CA TYR A 355 17.57 6.24 -7.33
C TYR A 355 16.53 5.28 -7.92
N SER A 356 16.90 4.48 -8.93
CA SER A 356 16.00 3.48 -9.50
C SER A 356 15.68 2.34 -8.53
N LYS A 357 16.52 2.10 -7.53
CA LYS A 357 16.24 1.16 -6.45
C LYS A 357 15.12 1.67 -5.53
N ILE A 358 15.01 2.98 -5.32
CA ILE A 358 13.96 3.58 -4.49
C ILE A 358 12.61 3.50 -5.22
N SER A 359 12.61 3.64 -6.54
CA SER A 359 11.40 3.56 -7.37
C SER A 359 11.08 2.16 -7.91
N ALA A 360 11.90 1.16 -7.60
CA ALA A 360 11.66 -0.19 -8.08
C ALA A 360 10.31 -0.73 -7.60
N ASN A 361 9.50 -1.30 -8.51
CA ASN A 361 8.18 -1.87 -8.24
C ASN A 361 7.15 -0.86 -7.67
N SER A 362 7.35 0.44 -7.87
CA SER A 362 6.38 1.46 -7.48
C SER A 362 5.18 1.54 -8.44
N ASP A 363 5.30 1.02 -9.65
CA ASP A 363 4.17 0.79 -10.54
C ASP A 363 3.32 -0.37 -9.99
N THR A 364 2.04 -0.08 -9.72
CA THR A 364 1.14 -1.08 -9.14
C THR A 364 -0.16 -1.17 -9.91
N GLU A 365 -0.71 -2.38 -9.93
CA GLU A 365 -2.06 -2.65 -10.46
C GLU A 365 -2.78 -3.56 -9.47
N LEU A 366 -4.07 -3.30 -9.23
CA LEU A 366 -4.91 -4.13 -8.39
C LEU A 366 -6.32 -4.23 -8.98
N ILE A 367 -6.71 -5.41 -9.39
CA ILE A 367 -8.06 -5.72 -9.86
C ILE A 367 -8.86 -6.26 -8.67
N THR A 368 -9.97 -5.61 -8.37
CA THR A 368 -10.86 -5.98 -7.25
C THR A 368 -12.25 -6.32 -7.74
N GLN A 369 -12.89 -7.22 -6.98
CA GLN A 369 -14.32 -7.48 -7.03
C GLN A 369 -14.95 -6.98 -5.72
N GLU A 370 -15.97 -6.15 -5.81
CA GLU A 370 -16.69 -5.62 -4.67
C GLU A 370 -18.15 -6.08 -4.69
N ILE A 371 -18.64 -6.48 -3.54
CA ILE A 371 -20.04 -6.82 -3.31
C ILE A 371 -20.56 -5.88 -2.23
N GLY A 372 -21.66 -5.20 -2.52
CA GLY A 372 -22.24 -4.24 -1.59
C GLY A 372 -23.72 -4.44 -1.40
N PHE A 373 -24.18 -3.98 -0.24
CA PHE A 373 -25.59 -3.87 0.12
C PHE A 373 -25.83 -2.51 0.73
N SER A 374 -26.91 -1.83 0.37
CA SER A 374 -27.26 -0.53 0.93
C SER A 374 -28.75 -0.44 1.29
N MET A 375 -29.00 0.33 2.35
CA MET A 375 -30.33 0.74 2.78
C MET A 375 -30.41 2.26 2.73
N ASN A 376 -31.37 2.78 1.96
CA ASN A 376 -31.58 4.22 1.79
C ASN A 376 -33.00 4.58 2.25
N THR A 377 -33.10 5.35 3.33
CA THR A 377 -34.39 5.73 3.92
C THR A 377 -34.85 7.14 3.52
N VAL A 378 -34.11 7.85 2.65
CA VAL A 378 -34.37 9.25 2.30
C VAL A 378 -35.77 9.46 1.70
N GLU A 379 -36.16 8.63 0.70
CA GLU A 379 -37.49 8.72 0.11
C GLU A 379 -38.60 8.36 1.08
N ALA A 380 -38.40 7.32 1.91
CA ALA A 380 -39.36 6.94 2.95
C ALA A 380 -39.51 8.04 4.02
N PHE A 381 -38.43 8.71 4.36
CA PHE A 381 -38.47 9.88 5.23
C PHE A 381 -39.31 11.03 4.61
N GLN A 382 -39.11 11.34 3.33
CA GLN A 382 -39.89 12.36 2.62
C GLN A 382 -41.39 12.02 2.58
N ARG A 383 -41.73 10.73 2.48
CA ARG A 383 -43.13 10.25 2.57
C ARG A 383 -43.66 10.14 4.00
N LYS A 384 -42.86 10.50 5.03
CA LYS A 384 -43.16 10.38 6.47
C LYS A 384 -43.35 8.91 6.94
N GLU A 385 -42.80 7.97 6.21
CA GLU A 385 -42.80 6.56 6.54
C GLU A 385 -41.59 6.15 7.41
N PHE A 386 -40.59 7.04 7.51
CA PHE A 386 -39.39 6.84 8.31
C PHE A 386 -39.03 8.09 9.11
N VAL A 387 -38.36 7.90 10.24
CA VAL A 387 -38.11 8.99 11.22
C VAL A 387 -36.85 9.81 10.89
N ILE A 388 -35.83 9.17 10.30
CA ILE A 388 -34.51 9.78 10.05
C ILE A 388 -34.05 9.46 8.61
N PRO A 389 -33.62 10.46 7.83
CA PRO A 389 -33.04 10.22 6.51
C PRO A 389 -31.58 9.75 6.66
N TYR A 390 -31.31 8.53 6.22
CA TYR A 390 -29.95 8.00 6.17
C TYR A 390 -29.72 7.02 5.02
N ILE A 391 -28.45 6.82 4.69
CA ILE A 391 -27.98 5.76 3.83
C ILE A 391 -26.96 4.93 4.63
N ALA A 392 -27.25 3.65 4.85
CA ALA A 392 -26.31 2.69 5.41
C ALA A 392 -25.80 1.77 4.30
N LYS A 393 -24.50 1.50 4.26
CA LYS A 393 -23.88 0.65 3.24
C LYS A 393 -22.92 -0.35 3.89
N LEU A 394 -22.97 -1.59 3.45
CA LEU A 394 -22.00 -2.64 3.71
C LEU A 394 -21.31 -3.00 2.40
N THR A 395 -20.00 -3.10 2.39
CA THR A 395 -19.21 -3.49 1.23
C THR A 395 -18.16 -4.51 1.65
N ALA A 396 -17.96 -5.54 0.84
CA ALA A 396 -16.82 -6.43 0.90
C ALA A 396 -16.05 -6.33 -0.40
N SER A 397 -14.73 -6.20 -0.33
CA SER A 397 -13.82 -6.11 -1.48
C SER A 397 -12.81 -7.23 -1.45
N PHE A 398 -12.63 -7.87 -2.59
CA PHE A 398 -11.74 -9.02 -2.76
C PHE A 398 -10.79 -8.74 -3.93
N PRO A 399 -9.48 -8.75 -3.72
CA PRO A 399 -8.51 -8.73 -4.80
C PRO A 399 -8.62 -10.00 -5.66
N VAL A 400 -8.62 -9.80 -6.98
CA VAL A 400 -8.70 -10.88 -7.98
C VAL A 400 -7.35 -11.11 -8.63
N ALA A 401 -6.62 -10.02 -8.91
CA ALA A 401 -5.28 -10.04 -9.48
C ALA A 401 -4.56 -8.74 -9.12
N GLY A 402 -3.25 -8.73 -9.23
CA GLY A 402 -2.47 -7.52 -8.99
C GLY A 402 -1.03 -7.63 -9.48
N LEU A 403 -0.38 -6.49 -9.64
CA LEU A 403 1.02 -6.31 -9.98
C LEU A 403 1.66 -5.44 -8.89
N ASN A 404 2.73 -5.91 -8.24
CA ASN A 404 3.45 -5.19 -7.20
C ASN A 404 2.53 -4.58 -6.11
N SER A 405 1.42 -5.22 -5.82
CA SER A 405 0.37 -4.67 -4.97
C SER A 405 0.01 -5.60 -3.82
N PRO A 406 -0.38 -5.06 -2.65
CA PRO A 406 -0.83 -5.87 -1.55
C PRO A 406 -2.19 -6.52 -1.86
N ASN A 407 -2.42 -7.69 -1.28
CA ASN A 407 -3.69 -8.42 -1.41
C ASN A 407 -4.72 -7.90 -0.40
N PHE A 408 -5.22 -6.67 -0.59
CA PHE A 408 -6.15 -6.02 0.35
C PHE A 408 -7.59 -6.53 0.22
N GLU A 409 -7.92 -7.54 1.00
CA GLU A 409 -9.31 -7.90 1.28
C GLU A 409 -9.84 -7.00 2.42
N TYR A 410 -10.99 -6.33 2.24
CA TYR A 410 -11.57 -5.49 3.28
C TYR A 410 -13.09 -5.59 3.37
N TYR A 411 -13.58 -5.23 4.54
CA TYR A 411 -15.00 -5.03 4.83
C TYR A 411 -15.22 -3.61 5.29
N GLU A 412 -16.23 -2.96 4.75
CA GLU A 412 -16.58 -1.58 5.08
C GLU A 412 -18.04 -1.47 5.49
N PHE A 413 -18.28 -0.73 6.55
CA PHE A 413 -19.60 -0.21 6.91
C PHE A 413 -19.56 1.32 6.81
N SER A 414 -20.55 1.93 6.19
CA SER A 414 -20.70 3.38 6.20
C SER A 414 -22.14 3.80 6.48
N LEU A 415 -22.28 4.95 7.15
CA LEU A 415 -23.53 5.59 7.48
C LEU A 415 -23.44 7.05 7.07
N THR A 416 -24.37 7.49 6.21
CA THR A 416 -24.55 8.90 5.85
C THR A 416 -25.91 9.35 6.35
N SER A 417 -25.97 10.48 7.06
CA SER A 417 -27.22 11.11 7.49
C SER A 417 -27.30 12.54 7.01
N PHE A 418 -28.51 13.06 6.91
CA PHE A 418 -28.82 14.34 6.28
C PHE A 418 -29.52 15.24 7.28
N LEU A 419 -29.12 16.51 7.30
CA LEU A 419 -29.68 17.54 8.17
C LEU A 419 -30.10 18.73 7.32
N ASP A 420 -31.30 19.24 7.59
CA ASP A 420 -31.74 20.55 7.12
C ASP A 420 -31.48 21.56 8.28
N PRO A 421 -30.50 22.46 8.13
CA PRO A 421 -30.18 23.42 9.20
C PRO A 421 -31.14 24.59 9.28
N ARG A 422 -32.18 24.66 8.42
CA ARG A 422 -33.17 25.71 8.34
C ARG A 422 -34.34 25.48 9.29
#